data_741672dee4367e265ee40283a6fba52e
#
_entry.id   741672dee4367e265ee40283a6fba52e
#
_cell.length_a   1.000
_cell.length_b   1.000
_cell.length_c   1.000
_cell.angle_alpha   90.00
_cell.angle_beta   90.00
_cell.angle_gamma   90.00
#
_symmetry.space_group_name_H-M   'P 1'
#
loop_
_entity.id
_entity.type
_entity.pdbx_description
1 polymer ?
#
loop_
_entity_poly.entity_id
_entity_poly.type
_entity_poly.pdbx_seq_one_letter_code
_entity_poly.pdbx_strand_id
1 'polypeptide(L)' 'MSDIELLALRNVRVSDAARYLQNGTTAQEIRVKAQLGLCEFCEAIRGKGRYAYRVNIGKLMKFKKGEI' A
#
# COMPACT_ATOMS: atom_id res chain seq x y z
N MET A 1 -13.01 1.29 3.34
CA MET A 1 -12.60 2.64 2.88
C MET A 1 -12.95 2.79 1.42
N SER A 2 -13.63 3.87 1.05
CA SER A 2 -13.97 4.15 -0.34
C SER A 2 -12.83 4.87 -1.06
N ASP A 3 -12.95 4.98 -2.39
CA ASP A 3 -11.96 5.73 -3.18
C ASP A 3 -11.89 7.19 -2.74
N ILE A 4 -13.04 7.79 -2.42
CA ILE A 4 -13.11 9.17 -1.97
C ILE A 4 -12.38 9.34 -0.64
N GLU A 5 -12.58 8.43 0.28
CA GLU A 5 -11.89 8.45 1.57
C GLU A 5 -10.38 8.30 1.39
N LEU A 6 -9.95 7.39 0.51
CA LEU A 6 -8.54 7.19 0.21
C LEU A 6 -7.91 8.47 -0.34
N LEU A 7 -8.57 9.10 -1.32
CA LEU A 7 -8.06 10.31 -1.97
C LEU A 7 -8.05 11.52 -1.04
N ALA A 8 -8.85 11.50 0.03
CA ALA A 8 -8.88 12.57 1.02
C ALA A 8 -7.70 12.52 2.00
N LEU A 9 -6.97 11.40 2.05
CA LEU A 9 -5.82 11.26 2.93
C LEU A 9 -4.62 12.05 2.37
N ARG A 10 -3.96 12.80 3.24
CA ARG A 10 -2.76 13.55 2.84
C ARG A 10 -1.57 12.62 2.61
N ASN A 11 -1.51 11.54 3.36
CA ASN A 11 -0.44 10.58 3.29
C ASN A 11 -1.01 9.18 3.52
N VAL A 12 -1.01 8.36 2.48
CA VAL A 12 -1.53 7.00 2.57
C VAL A 12 -0.44 6.10 3.13
N ARG A 13 -0.72 5.50 4.28
CA ARG A 13 0.18 4.56 4.93
C ARG A 13 -0.14 3.13 4.51
N VAL A 14 0.76 2.21 4.82
CA VAL A 14 0.55 0.79 4.54
C VAL A 14 -0.74 0.28 5.23
N SER A 15 -0.99 0.71 6.46
CA SER A 15 -2.22 0.35 7.17
C SER A 15 -3.47 0.86 6.47
N ASP A 16 -3.41 2.06 5.90
CA ASP A 16 -4.53 2.62 5.13
C ASP A 16 -4.77 1.81 3.85
N ALA A 17 -3.71 1.39 3.18
CA ALA A 17 -3.81 0.54 2.00
C ALA A 17 -4.47 -0.80 2.32
N ALA A 18 -4.10 -1.41 3.43
CA ALA A 18 -4.72 -2.66 3.89
C ALA A 18 -6.21 -2.48 4.16
N ARG A 19 -6.60 -1.38 4.80
CA ARG A 19 -8.01 -1.06 5.06
C ARG A 19 -8.79 -0.81 3.77
N TYR A 20 -8.17 -0.13 2.82
CA TYR A 20 -8.79 0.16 1.53
C TYR A 20 -9.08 -1.13 0.74
N LEU A 21 -8.14 -2.08 0.75
CA LEU A 21 -8.29 -3.32 -0.01
C LEU A 21 -9.38 -4.24 0.55
N GLN A 22 -9.56 -4.30 1.86
CA GLN A 22 -10.64 -5.04 2.54
C GLN A 22 -10.78 -6.51 2.14
N ASN A 23 -9.69 -7.13 1.69
CA ASN A 23 -9.71 -8.52 1.20
C ASN A 23 -8.95 -9.46 2.12
N GLY A 24 -8.80 -9.09 3.40
CA GLY A 24 -8.03 -9.88 4.35
C GLY A 24 -6.53 -9.60 4.31
N THR A 25 -6.07 -8.75 3.40
CA THR A 25 -4.65 -8.37 3.34
C THR A 25 -4.30 -7.52 4.56
N THR A 26 -3.22 -7.89 5.24
CA THR A 26 -2.75 -7.15 6.41
C THR A 26 -1.65 -6.17 6.03
N ALA A 27 -1.44 -5.16 6.87
CA ALA A 27 -0.35 -4.21 6.68
C ALA A 27 1.01 -4.94 6.66
N GLN A 28 1.16 -5.97 7.48
CA GLN A 28 2.41 -6.74 7.53
C GLN A 28 2.69 -7.46 6.22
N GLU A 29 1.66 -8.05 5.59
CA GLU A 29 1.83 -8.69 4.28
C GLU A 29 2.29 -7.70 3.22
N ILE A 30 1.73 -6.49 3.23
CA ILE A 30 2.13 -5.45 2.28
C ILE A 30 3.59 -5.06 2.51
N ARG A 31 4.00 -4.90 3.76
CA ARG A 31 5.39 -4.55 4.10
C ARG A 31 6.37 -5.62 3.64
N VAL A 32 6.06 -6.88 3.89
CA VAL A 32 6.91 -8.00 3.49
C VAL A 32 7.05 -8.05 1.97
N LYS A 33 5.93 -7.96 1.26
CA LYS A 33 5.96 -7.95 -0.21
C LYS A 33 6.75 -6.77 -0.77
N ALA A 34 6.59 -5.60 -0.17
CA ALA A 34 7.33 -4.41 -0.59
C ALA A 34 8.84 -4.59 -0.39
N GLN A 35 9.26 -5.18 0.73
CA GLN A 35 10.67 -5.46 0.99
C GLN A 35 11.26 -6.44 -0.01
N LEU A 36 10.45 -7.38 -0.50
CA LEU A 36 10.86 -8.36 -1.51
C LEU A 36 10.75 -7.83 -2.95
N GLY A 37 10.27 -6.60 -3.13
CA GLY A 37 10.06 -6.03 -4.45
C GLY A 37 8.87 -6.62 -5.21
N LEU A 38 7.94 -7.27 -4.49
CA LEU A 38 6.80 -7.96 -5.09
C LEU A 38 5.49 -7.19 -4.99
N CYS A 39 5.49 -6.04 -4.31
CA CYS A 39 4.27 -5.24 -4.16
C CYS A 39 4.18 -4.20 -5.28
N GLU A 40 3.09 -4.23 -6.03
CA GLU A 40 2.92 -3.37 -7.20
C GLU A 40 2.55 -1.94 -6.86
N PHE A 41 1.98 -1.71 -5.68
CA PHE A 41 1.51 -0.39 -5.26
C PHE A 41 2.29 0.21 -4.08
N CYS A 42 3.25 -0.51 -3.54
CA CYS A 42 4.01 -0.05 -2.39
C CYS A 42 5.50 -0.35 -2.60
N GLU A 43 6.31 0.65 -2.29
CA GLU A 43 7.77 0.55 -2.40
C GLU A 43 8.37 0.63 -1.00
N ALA A 44 9.29 -0.28 -0.70
CA ALA A 44 10.06 -0.23 0.55
C ALA A 44 11.37 0.48 0.28
N ILE A 45 11.64 1.52 1.05
CA ILE A 45 12.87 2.30 0.94
C ILE A 45 13.72 2.01 2.17
N ARG A 46 14.88 1.43 1.97
CA ARG A 46 15.76 1.09 3.07
C ARG A 46 16.46 2.33 3.61
N GLY A 47 16.21 2.63 4.87
CA GLY A 47 16.92 3.69 5.59
C GLY A 47 17.93 3.10 6.58
N LYS A 48 18.43 3.94 7.48
CA LYS A 48 19.36 3.50 8.53
C LYS A 48 18.60 2.68 9.58
N GLY A 49 18.74 1.36 9.51
CA GLY A 49 18.19 0.44 10.49
C GLY A 49 16.71 0.16 10.39
N ARG A 50 16.00 0.73 9.40
CA ARG A 50 14.58 0.46 9.21
C ARG A 50 14.15 0.81 7.79
N TYR A 51 12.97 0.31 7.41
CA TYR A 51 12.36 0.61 6.12
C TYR A 51 11.35 1.75 6.24
N ALA A 52 11.30 2.60 5.23
CA ALA A 52 10.19 3.50 4.99
C ALA A 52 9.37 2.93 3.83
N TYR A 53 8.08 3.21 3.80
CA TYR A 53 7.18 2.67 2.77
C TYR A 53 6.47 3.81 2.05
N ARG A 54 6.41 3.70 0.73
CA ARG A 54 5.70 4.66 -0.11
C ARG A 54 4.59 3.93 -0.85
N VAL A 55 3.36 4.37 -0.66
CA VAL A 55 2.20 3.81 -1.34
C VAL A 55 1.86 4.69 -2.54
N ASN A 56 1.75 4.06 -3.71
CA ASN A 56 1.27 4.73 -4.92
C ASN A 56 -0.24 4.56 -4.99
N ILE A 57 -0.98 5.65 -4.80
CA ILE A 57 -2.44 5.62 -4.73
C ILE A 57 -3.05 5.14 -6.04
N GLY A 58 -2.55 5.61 -7.19
CA GLY A 58 -3.04 5.21 -8.49
C GLY A 58 -2.91 3.71 -8.73
N LYS A 59 -1.76 3.15 -8.41
CA LYS A 59 -1.51 1.71 -8.54
C LYS A 59 -2.34 0.90 -7.54
N LEU A 60 -2.53 1.43 -6.33
CA LEU A 60 -3.36 0.79 -5.32
C LEU A 60 -4.81 0.65 -5.80
N MET A 61 -5.36 1.71 -6.38
CA MET A 61 -6.71 1.69 -6.92
C MET A 61 -6.84 0.70 -8.08
N LYS A 62 -5.87 0.65 -8.97
CA LYS A 62 -5.84 -0.31 -10.07
C LYS A 62 -5.73 -1.75 -9.56
N PHE A 63 -4.90 -1.96 -8.54
CA PHE A 63 -4.75 -3.27 -7.93
C PHE A 63 -6.07 -3.77 -7.34
N LYS A 64 -6.80 -2.91 -6.64
CA LYS A 64 -8.11 -3.26 -6.07
C LYS A 64 -9.10 -3.66 -7.16
N LYS A 65 -9.04 -3.00 -8.32
CA LYS A 65 -9.91 -3.30 -9.45
C LYS A 65 -9.48 -4.51 -10.26
N GLY A 66 -8.32 -5.08 -9.96
CA GLY A 66 -7.79 -6.21 -10.70
C GLY A 66 -7.14 -5.83 -12.02
N GLU A 67 -6.72 -4.58 -12.20
CA GLU A 67 -6.09 -4.10 -13.43
C GLU A 67 -4.59 -4.33 -13.48
N ILE A 68 -4.00 -4.70 -12.37
CA ILE A 68 -2.58 -5.06 -12.27
C ILE A 68 -2.36 -6.21 -11.30
#